data_0155816ffb37e69d1be41f294e9fdfff
#
_entry.id   0155816ffb37e69d1be41f294e9fdfff
#
_cell.length_a   1.000
_cell.length_b   1.000
_cell.length_c   1.000
_cell.angle_alpha   90.00
_cell.angle_beta   90.00
_cell.angle_gamma   90.00
#
_symmetry.space_group_name_H-M   'P 1'
#
loop_
_entity.id
_entity.type
_entity.pdbx_description
1 polymer ?
#
loop_
_entity_poly.entity_id
_entity_poly.type
_entity_poly.pdbx_seq_one_letter_code
_entity_poly.pdbx_strand_id
1 'polypeptide(L)'
;GTIALMLAADGKADFIVSLAGMAASGRETLLQQNRLVLQEAGMTPDVVETYCKPIAKALDALAEGKAIEEISDADVPNEMKPVFRKTLQQGNSPYIRHFLTLNPAALLPKIKCPVLALNGTKDTQVDCTQNLGTLEKGLTNCRHEIKKVEGVNHLFQHCQTGIVMEYQQIEETMAPEVLDIITEWIKNL
;
A
#
# COMPACT_ATOMS: atom_id res chain seq x y z
N GLY A 1 -3.70 -9.29 -1.88
CA GLY A 1 -4.07 -8.53 -3.08
C GLY A 1 -2.95 -8.46 -4.12
N THR A 2 -1.77 -7.94 -3.79
CA THR A 2 -0.67 -7.75 -4.77
C THR A 2 -0.26 -9.05 -5.49
N ILE A 3 -0.15 -10.17 -4.77
CA ILE A 3 0.16 -11.48 -5.39
C ILE A 3 -0.95 -11.89 -6.38
N ALA A 4 -2.21 -11.60 -6.08
CA ALA A 4 -3.31 -11.88 -7.00
C ALA A 4 -3.15 -11.11 -8.32
N LEU A 5 -2.78 -9.82 -8.25
CA LEU A 5 -2.48 -9.01 -9.45
C LEU A 5 -1.32 -9.59 -10.27
N MET A 6 -0.26 -10.06 -9.60
CA MET A 6 0.88 -10.70 -10.27
C MET A 6 0.47 -12.00 -10.96
N LEU A 7 -0.30 -12.86 -10.30
CA LEU A 7 -0.80 -14.12 -10.89
C LEU A 7 -1.74 -13.87 -12.07
N ALA A 8 -2.61 -12.87 -11.96
CA ALA A 8 -3.50 -12.48 -13.05
C ALA A 8 -2.72 -11.95 -14.27
N ALA A 9 -1.68 -11.15 -14.04
CA ALA A 9 -0.81 -10.64 -15.11
C ALA A 9 -0.04 -11.77 -15.82
N ASP A 10 0.26 -12.86 -15.10
CA ASP A 10 0.87 -14.08 -15.64
C ASP A 10 -0.16 -15.05 -16.32
N GLY A 11 -1.45 -14.69 -16.35
CA GLY A 11 -2.50 -15.53 -16.91
C GLY A 11 -2.81 -16.79 -16.08
N LYS A 12 -2.53 -16.76 -14.76
CA LYS A 12 -2.69 -17.90 -13.84
C LYS A 12 -3.97 -17.81 -13.00
N ALA A 13 -4.90 -16.94 -13.37
CA ALA A 13 -6.17 -16.78 -12.68
C ALA A 13 -7.30 -16.54 -13.69
N ASP A 14 -8.46 -17.15 -13.48
CA ASP A 14 -9.66 -16.94 -14.28
C ASP A 14 -10.39 -15.65 -13.88
N PHE A 15 -10.25 -15.24 -12.63
CA PHE A 15 -10.64 -13.93 -12.08
C PHE A 15 -9.85 -13.66 -10.80
N ILE A 16 -9.85 -12.43 -10.33
CA ILE A 16 -9.26 -12.09 -9.03
C ILE A 16 -10.14 -11.12 -8.22
N VAL A 17 -10.05 -11.26 -6.90
CA VAL A 17 -10.52 -10.28 -5.93
C VAL A 17 -9.30 -9.71 -5.22
N SER A 18 -8.99 -8.46 -5.47
CA SER A 18 -7.89 -7.74 -4.84
C SER A 18 -8.40 -7.00 -3.60
N LEU A 19 -8.10 -7.54 -2.42
CA LEU A 19 -8.41 -6.94 -1.14
C LEU A 19 -7.22 -6.08 -0.69
N ALA A 20 -7.35 -4.78 -0.80
CA ALA A 20 -6.32 -3.79 -0.48
C ALA A 20 -4.93 -4.15 -1.04
N GLY A 21 -4.91 -4.79 -2.21
CA GLY A 21 -3.66 -5.18 -2.87
C GLY A 21 -2.94 -3.96 -3.41
N MET A 22 -1.68 -3.78 -3.00
CA MET A 22 -0.84 -2.68 -3.46
C MET A 22 -0.71 -2.71 -5.00
N ALA A 23 -1.10 -1.61 -5.64
CA ALA A 23 -0.95 -1.37 -7.07
C ALA A 23 0.15 -0.34 -7.38
N ALA A 24 0.42 0.58 -6.47
CA ALA A 24 1.57 1.48 -6.55
C ALA A 24 2.89 0.73 -6.33
N SER A 25 4.03 1.38 -6.58
CA SER A 25 5.33 0.78 -6.26
C SER A 25 5.49 0.54 -4.75
N GLY A 26 6.31 -0.46 -4.39
CA GLY A 26 6.60 -0.74 -2.97
C GLY A 26 7.21 0.46 -2.26
N ARG A 27 8.07 1.20 -2.96
CA ARG A 27 8.66 2.46 -2.47
C ARG A 27 7.59 3.51 -2.16
N GLU A 28 6.67 3.76 -3.09
CA GLU A 28 5.58 4.73 -2.90
C GLU A 28 4.63 4.30 -1.79
N THR A 29 4.31 3.02 -1.72
CA THR A 29 3.45 2.46 -0.68
C THR A 29 4.04 2.69 0.71
N LEU A 30 5.33 2.37 0.93
CA LEU A 30 5.98 2.60 2.23
C LEU A 30 6.06 4.09 2.58
N LEU A 31 6.32 4.96 1.61
CA LEU A 31 6.36 6.40 1.85
C LEU A 31 4.97 6.93 2.22
N GLN A 32 3.94 6.48 1.53
CA GLN A 32 2.57 6.89 1.80
C GLN A 32 2.06 6.38 3.16
N GLN A 33 2.42 5.16 3.56
CA GLN A 33 2.15 4.67 4.92
C GLN A 33 2.69 5.62 6.00
N ASN A 34 3.94 6.08 5.83
CA ASN A 34 4.52 7.03 6.77
C ASN A 34 3.74 8.36 6.78
N ARG A 35 3.33 8.87 5.61
CA ARG A 35 2.50 10.09 5.54
C ARG A 35 1.17 9.93 6.27
N LEU A 36 0.45 8.86 6.00
CA LEU A 36 -0.86 8.62 6.60
C LEU A 36 -0.78 8.51 8.13
N VAL A 37 0.19 7.76 8.65
CA VAL A 37 0.39 7.65 10.11
C VAL A 37 0.70 9.00 10.76
N LEU A 38 1.51 9.84 10.13
CA LEU A 38 1.83 11.18 10.64
C LEU A 38 0.62 12.13 10.56
N GLN A 39 -0.18 12.03 9.51
CA GLN A 39 -1.43 12.79 9.35
C GLN A 39 -2.48 12.39 10.39
N GLU A 40 -2.66 11.09 10.63
CA GLU A 40 -3.55 10.59 11.69
C GLU A 40 -3.09 10.99 13.09
N ALA A 41 -1.77 11.18 13.29
CA ALA A 41 -1.21 11.75 14.51
C ALA A 41 -1.42 13.27 14.63
N GLY A 42 -2.14 13.90 13.69
CA GLY A 42 -2.47 15.33 13.71
C GLY A 42 -1.33 16.25 13.28
N MET A 43 -0.30 15.74 12.63
CA MET A 43 0.81 16.58 12.14
C MET A 43 0.38 17.41 10.93
N THR A 44 0.88 18.64 10.88
CA THR A 44 0.62 19.52 9.73
C THR A 44 1.32 19.04 8.46
N PRO A 45 0.81 19.38 7.25
CA PRO A 45 1.42 18.96 5.99
C PRO A 45 2.93 19.28 5.88
N ASP A 46 3.37 20.45 6.35
CA ASP A 46 4.78 20.87 6.31
C ASP A 46 5.66 19.97 7.19
N VAL A 47 5.15 19.61 8.37
CA VAL A 47 5.83 18.67 9.28
C VAL A 47 5.90 17.30 8.64
N VAL A 48 4.80 16.79 8.08
CA VAL A 48 4.76 15.51 7.38
C VAL A 48 5.80 15.46 6.27
N GLU A 49 5.87 16.48 5.40
CA GLU A 49 6.86 16.52 4.32
C GLU A 49 8.30 16.60 4.85
N THR A 50 8.55 17.34 5.95
CA THR A 50 9.87 17.40 6.58
C THR A 50 10.32 16.02 7.07
N TYR A 51 9.41 15.22 7.62
CA TYR A 51 9.69 13.85 8.04
C TYR A 51 9.83 12.88 6.87
N CYS A 52 9.02 13.03 5.83
CA CYS A 52 9.00 12.12 4.70
C CYS A 52 10.21 12.26 3.77
N LYS A 53 10.82 13.44 3.66
CA LYS A 53 12.01 13.65 2.81
C LYS A 53 13.18 12.72 3.15
N PRO A 54 13.68 12.64 4.40
CA PRO A 54 14.76 11.72 4.74
C PRO A 54 14.33 10.24 4.63
N ILE A 55 13.06 9.93 4.92
CA ILE A 55 12.53 8.56 4.71
C ILE A 55 12.59 8.21 3.22
N ALA A 56 12.11 9.08 2.34
CA ALA A 56 12.17 8.86 0.88
C ALA A 56 13.60 8.62 0.41
N LYS A 57 14.56 9.45 0.84
CA LYS A 57 15.99 9.29 0.53
C LYS A 57 16.51 7.91 0.97
N ALA A 58 16.15 7.47 2.19
CA ALA A 58 16.57 6.16 2.70
C ALA A 58 16.00 5.02 1.84
N LEU A 59 14.69 5.08 1.52
CA LEU A 59 14.02 4.07 0.70
C LEU A 59 14.59 4.02 -0.73
N ASP A 60 14.91 5.17 -1.33
CA ASP A 60 15.51 5.24 -2.66
C ASP A 60 16.90 4.57 -2.68
N ALA A 61 17.75 4.88 -1.71
CA ALA A 61 19.07 4.28 -1.61
C ALA A 61 19.02 2.76 -1.38
N LEU A 62 18.07 2.28 -0.58
CA LEU A 62 17.83 0.85 -0.37
C LEU A 62 17.31 0.14 -1.63
N ALA A 63 16.42 0.80 -2.38
CA ALA A 63 15.91 0.29 -3.65
C ALA A 63 17.01 0.17 -4.73
N GLU A 64 17.97 1.10 -4.72
CA GLU A 64 19.16 1.06 -5.57
C GLU A 64 20.18 -0.01 -5.16
N GLY A 65 19.96 -0.71 -4.08
CA GLY A 65 20.82 -1.78 -3.60
C GLY A 65 22.05 -1.31 -2.82
N LYS A 66 22.15 -0.01 -2.47
CA LYS A 66 23.28 0.53 -1.70
C LYS A 66 23.43 -0.15 -0.34
N ALA A 67 24.66 -0.38 0.07
CA ALA A 67 24.95 -0.79 1.44
C ALA A 67 24.67 0.37 2.42
N ILE A 68 24.20 0.06 3.63
CA ILE A 68 23.83 1.10 4.60
C ILE A 68 25.01 2.02 4.90
N GLU A 69 26.20 1.47 4.95
CA GLU A 69 27.45 2.18 5.25
C GLU A 69 27.82 3.20 4.17
N GLU A 70 27.31 3.05 2.96
CA GLU A 70 27.54 3.95 1.82
C GLU A 70 26.53 5.11 1.76
N ILE A 71 25.45 5.04 2.58
CA ILE A 71 24.35 6.01 2.52
C ILE A 71 24.64 7.17 3.48
N SER A 72 25.04 8.31 2.90
CA SER A 72 25.32 9.53 3.69
C SER A 72 24.07 10.17 4.26
N ASP A 73 24.17 10.61 5.52
CA ASP A 73 23.16 11.45 6.20
C ASP A 73 23.59 12.92 6.34
N ALA A 74 24.62 13.34 5.57
CA ALA A 74 25.20 14.67 5.72
C ALA A 74 24.22 15.82 5.40
N ASP A 75 23.29 15.60 4.48
CA ASP A 75 22.25 16.54 4.05
C ASP A 75 20.90 16.32 4.79
N VAL A 76 20.87 15.37 5.72
CA VAL A 76 19.69 15.14 6.58
C VAL A 76 19.77 16.07 7.79
N PRO A 77 18.70 16.86 8.09
CA PRO A 77 18.65 17.67 9.31
C PRO A 77 18.95 16.85 10.56
N ASN A 78 19.70 17.42 11.51
CA ASN A 78 20.18 16.68 12.68
C ASN A 78 19.05 16.03 13.49
N GLU A 79 17.91 16.72 13.63
CA GLU A 79 16.72 16.23 14.31
C GLU A 79 16.08 15.03 13.60
N MET A 80 16.32 14.89 12.30
CA MET A 80 15.75 13.81 11.46
C MET A 80 16.69 12.62 11.27
N LYS A 81 17.97 12.75 11.64
CA LYS A 81 18.94 11.65 11.51
C LYS A 81 18.52 10.35 12.22
N PRO A 82 17.92 10.39 13.44
CA PRO A 82 17.42 9.18 14.08
C PRO A 82 16.36 8.46 13.25
N VAL A 83 15.40 9.19 12.66
CA VAL A 83 14.36 8.64 11.79
C VAL A 83 14.98 8.03 10.54
N PHE A 84 15.86 8.75 9.88
CA PHE A 84 16.58 8.28 8.69
C PHE A 84 17.33 6.96 8.95
N ARG A 85 18.16 6.91 10.01
CA ARG A 85 18.93 5.72 10.38
C ARG A 85 18.04 4.54 10.74
N LYS A 86 16.94 4.79 11.49
CA LYS A 86 15.96 3.76 11.81
C LYS A 86 15.32 3.19 10.54
N THR A 87 14.95 4.04 9.58
CA THR A 87 14.39 3.62 8.28
C THR A 87 15.38 2.74 7.53
N LEU A 88 16.66 3.13 7.46
CA LEU A 88 17.71 2.32 6.83
C LEU A 88 17.84 0.94 7.50
N GLN A 89 17.89 0.89 8.83
CA GLN A 89 18.02 -0.37 9.57
C GLN A 89 16.80 -1.29 9.34
N GLN A 90 15.59 -0.76 9.45
CA GLN A 90 14.36 -1.53 9.25
C GLN A 90 14.18 -1.97 7.79
N GLY A 91 14.58 -1.12 6.85
CA GLY A 91 14.49 -1.38 5.41
C GLY A 91 15.57 -2.32 4.88
N ASN A 92 16.61 -2.63 5.65
CA ASN A 92 17.77 -3.41 5.17
C ASN A 92 17.54 -4.95 5.19
N SER A 93 16.32 -5.41 5.29
CA SER A 93 16.04 -6.84 5.12
C SER A 93 15.93 -7.20 3.63
N PRO A 94 16.30 -8.43 3.22
CA PRO A 94 16.12 -8.88 1.84
C PRO A 94 14.67 -8.74 1.35
N TYR A 95 13.70 -8.96 2.26
CA TYR A 95 12.29 -8.80 1.96
C TYR A 95 11.95 -7.36 1.61
N ILE A 96 12.30 -6.38 2.45
CA ILE A 96 11.98 -4.97 2.21
C ILE A 96 12.73 -4.45 0.98
N ARG A 97 14.01 -4.79 0.80
CA ARG A 97 14.76 -4.42 -0.40
C ARG A 97 14.07 -4.91 -1.68
N HIS A 98 13.63 -6.17 -1.70
CA HIS A 98 12.85 -6.70 -2.82
C HIS A 98 11.49 -5.99 -2.95
N PHE A 99 10.78 -5.78 -1.84
CA PHE A 99 9.50 -5.07 -1.84
C PHE A 99 9.60 -3.67 -2.46
N LEU A 100 10.66 -2.93 -2.15
CA LEU A 100 10.92 -1.60 -2.70
C LEU A 100 11.05 -1.59 -4.24
N THR A 101 11.54 -2.68 -4.83
CA THR A 101 11.68 -2.82 -6.30
C THR A 101 10.39 -3.25 -7.00
N LEU A 102 9.37 -3.68 -6.25
CA LEU A 102 8.09 -4.10 -6.84
C LEU A 102 7.37 -2.90 -7.47
N ASN A 103 6.90 -3.08 -8.69
CA ASN A 103 6.08 -2.11 -9.39
C ASN A 103 4.86 -2.81 -10.02
N PRO A 104 3.81 -3.11 -9.25
CA PRO A 104 2.62 -3.78 -9.75
C PRO A 104 1.89 -2.98 -10.83
N ALA A 105 1.96 -1.64 -10.79
CA ALA A 105 1.35 -0.78 -11.80
C ALA A 105 1.78 -1.16 -13.23
N ALA A 106 3.04 -1.53 -13.42
CA ALA A 106 3.56 -1.96 -14.73
C ALA A 106 2.98 -3.31 -15.22
N LEU A 107 2.34 -4.06 -14.34
CA LEU A 107 1.73 -5.37 -14.66
C LEU A 107 0.25 -5.23 -15.04
N LEU A 108 -0.44 -4.19 -14.58
CA LEU A 108 -1.88 -4.04 -14.73
C LEU A 108 -2.37 -4.14 -16.19
N PRO A 109 -1.69 -3.56 -17.20
CA PRO A 109 -2.12 -3.69 -18.60
C PRO A 109 -2.04 -5.13 -19.15
N LYS A 110 -1.32 -6.04 -18.46
CA LYS A 110 -1.22 -7.45 -18.86
C LYS A 110 -2.39 -8.30 -18.37
N ILE A 111 -3.16 -7.80 -17.40
CA ILE A 111 -4.29 -8.51 -16.80
C ILE A 111 -5.45 -8.56 -17.80
N LYS A 112 -5.96 -9.75 -18.07
CA LYS A 112 -7.06 -10.00 -19.02
C LYS A 112 -8.29 -10.61 -18.34
N CYS A 113 -8.13 -11.22 -17.18
CA CYS A 113 -9.24 -11.80 -16.42
C CYS A 113 -10.03 -10.73 -15.66
N PRO A 114 -11.31 -10.99 -15.31
CA PRO A 114 -12.10 -10.09 -14.49
C PRO A 114 -11.44 -9.75 -13.15
N VAL A 115 -11.54 -8.49 -12.73
CA VAL A 115 -10.95 -7.99 -11.48
C VAL A 115 -12.01 -7.27 -10.64
N LEU A 116 -12.17 -7.70 -9.38
CA LEU A 116 -12.79 -6.89 -8.35
C LEU A 116 -11.67 -6.32 -7.46
N ALA A 117 -11.63 -5.01 -7.27
CA ALA A 117 -10.67 -4.39 -6.37
C ALA A 117 -11.40 -3.59 -5.27
N LEU A 118 -11.12 -3.94 -4.02
CA LEU A 118 -11.69 -3.30 -2.84
C LEU A 118 -10.58 -2.67 -1.99
N ASN A 119 -10.86 -1.50 -1.40
CA ASN A 119 -9.98 -0.84 -0.43
C ASN A 119 -10.81 -0.09 0.60
N GLY A 120 -10.39 -0.18 1.86
CA GLY A 120 -11.00 0.58 2.94
C GLY A 120 -10.64 2.05 2.89
N THR A 121 -11.59 2.93 3.20
CA THR A 121 -11.32 4.38 3.21
C THR A 121 -10.46 4.83 4.39
N LYS A 122 -10.34 3.98 5.42
CA LYS A 122 -9.47 4.18 6.58
C LYS A 122 -8.23 3.27 6.56
N ASP A 123 -7.85 2.78 5.38
CA ASP A 123 -6.65 1.98 5.23
C ASP A 123 -5.39 2.85 5.30
N THR A 124 -4.62 2.72 6.39
CA THR A 124 -3.35 3.42 6.59
C THR A 124 -2.14 2.66 6.06
N GLN A 125 -2.33 1.43 5.56
CA GLN A 125 -1.25 0.62 4.99
C GLN A 125 -1.17 0.72 3.47
N VAL A 126 -2.34 0.78 2.80
CA VAL A 126 -2.44 0.98 1.35
C VAL A 126 -3.46 2.10 1.11
N ASP A 127 -2.97 3.28 0.78
CA ASP A 127 -3.82 4.45 0.55
C ASP A 127 -4.92 4.16 -0.46
N CYS A 128 -6.16 4.26 -0.02
CA CYS A 128 -7.33 3.91 -0.81
C CYS A 128 -7.41 4.70 -2.11
N THR A 129 -7.15 6.01 -2.05
CA THR A 129 -7.31 6.91 -3.21
C THR A 129 -6.21 6.68 -4.24
N GLN A 130 -4.96 6.62 -3.79
CA GLN A 130 -3.83 6.36 -4.67
C GLN A 130 -3.93 4.97 -5.30
N ASN A 131 -4.23 3.96 -4.48
CA ASN A 131 -4.24 2.57 -4.90
C ASN A 131 -5.34 2.28 -5.92
N LEU A 132 -6.60 2.62 -5.60
CA LEU A 132 -7.72 2.41 -6.50
C LEU A 132 -7.60 3.27 -7.76
N GLY A 133 -7.09 4.50 -7.65
CA GLY A 133 -6.79 5.34 -8.81
C GLY A 133 -5.72 4.78 -9.74
N THR A 134 -4.73 4.05 -9.19
CA THR A 134 -3.71 3.35 -9.97
C THR A 134 -4.32 2.14 -10.70
N LEU A 135 -5.15 1.37 -10.01
CA LEU A 135 -5.86 0.22 -10.59
C LEU A 135 -6.79 0.65 -11.73
N GLU A 136 -7.61 1.68 -11.50
CA GLU A 136 -8.54 2.23 -12.50
C GLU A 136 -7.83 2.63 -13.80
N LYS A 137 -6.69 3.30 -13.69
CA LYS A 137 -5.90 3.74 -14.83
C LYS A 137 -5.16 2.61 -15.54
N GLY A 138 -4.78 1.57 -14.78
CA GLY A 138 -3.91 0.51 -15.28
C GLY A 138 -4.64 -0.72 -15.84
N LEU A 139 -5.85 -1.02 -15.37
CA LEU A 139 -6.64 -2.19 -15.80
C LEU A 139 -7.35 -1.93 -17.14
N THR A 140 -6.58 -1.70 -18.19
CA THR A 140 -7.10 -1.28 -19.51
C THR A 140 -7.59 -2.42 -20.39
N ASN A 141 -7.26 -3.69 -20.07
CA ASN A 141 -7.49 -4.84 -20.93
C ASN A 141 -8.39 -5.92 -20.31
N CYS A 142 -9.10 -5.61 -19.23
CA CYS A 142 -10.00 -6.53 -18.56
C CYS A 142 -11.28 -5.83 -18.07
N ARG A 143 -12.35 -6.63 -17.88
CA ARG A 143 -13.51 -6.18 -17.12
C ARG A 143 -13.07 -5.99 -15.67
N HIS A 144 -13.33 -4.84 -15.08
CA HIS A 144 -13.00 -4.60 -13.68
C HIS A 144 -14.08 -3.79 -12.97
N GLU A 145 -14.13 -3.96 -11.68
CA GLU A 145 -14.96 -3.21 -10.76
C GLU A 145 -14.13 -2.76 -9.57
N ILE A 146 -14.14 -1.48 -9.28
CA ILE A 146 -13.33 -0.85 -8.24
C ILE A 146 -14.24 -0.19 -7.23
N LYS A 147 -14.13 -0.60 -5.96
CA LYS A 147 -14.98 -0.06 -4.89
C LYS A 147 -14.17 0.37 -3.68
N LYS A 148 -14.50 1.56 -3.17
CA LYS A 148 -14.14 1.98 -1.82
C LYS A 148 -15.13 1.39 -0.83
N VAL A 149 -14.65 0.91 0.29
CA VAL A 149 -15.50 0.47 1.40
C VAL A 149 -15.33 1.48 2.54
N GLU A 150 -16.42 2.16 2.86
CA GLU A 150 -16.40 3.25 3.81
C GLU A 150 -16.15 2.77 5.26
N GLY A 151 -15.33 3.52 6.01
CA GLY A 151 -15.12 3.32 7.43
C GLY A 151 -14.34 2.10 7.84
N VAL A 152 -13.79 1.31 6.89
CA VAL A 152 -13.01 0.11 7.20
C VAL A 152 -11.50 0.32 6.99
N ASN A 153 -10.71 -0.42 7.79
CA ASN A 153 -9.24 -0.43 7.77
C ASN A 153 -8.68 -1.39 6.70
N HIS A 154 -7.37 -1.65 6.74
CA HIS A 154 -6.68 -2.57 5.84
C HIS A 154 -7.17 -4.02 5.92
N LEU A 155 -7.65 -4.45 7.08
CA LEU A 155 -8.22 -5.78 7.30
C LEU A 155 -9.73 -5.83 6.96
N PHE A 156 -10.28 -4.74 6.43
CA PHE A 156 -11.70 -4.59 6.16
C PHE A 156 -12.58 -4.72 7.40
N GLN A 157 -12.10 -4.21 8.54
CA GLN A 157 -12.84 -4.10 9.80
C GLN A 157 -13.31 -2.65 9.97
N HIS A 158 -14.53 -2.44 10.47
CA HIS A 158 -14.96 -1.11 10.90
C HIS A 158 -14.04 -0.58 12.01
N CYS A 159 -13.59 0.66 11.87
CA CYS A 159 -12.59 1.24 12.75
C CYS A 159 -12.80 2.75 12.95
N GLN A 160 -12.14 3.30 13.95
CA GLN A 160 -12.14 4.74 14.20
C GLN A 160 -11.01 5.45 13.45
N THR A 161 -9.78 4.94 13.57
CA THR A 161 -8.56 5.57 13.04
C THR A 161 -7.95 4.80 11.87
N GLY A 162 -8.13 3.48 11.82
CA GLY A 162 -7.51 2.59 10.82
C GLY A 162 -6.02 2.31 11.06
N ILE A 163 -5.42 2.82 12.13
CA ILE A 163 -4.03 2.51 12.48
C ILE A 163 -3.88 1.08 13.00
N VAL A 164 -2.73 0.47 12.76
CA VAL A 164 -2.44 -0.93 13.12
C VAL A 164 -2.65 -1.22 14.62
N MET A 165 -2.40 -0.23 15.49
CA MET A 165 -2.58 -0.38 16.94
C MET A 165 -4.04 -0.62 17.35
N GLU A 166 -5.01 -0.23 16.53
CA GLU A 166 -6.44 -0.41 16.79
C GLU A 166 -6.89 -1.85 16.49
N TYR A 167 -6.21 -2.58 15.61
CA TYR A 167 -6.65 -3.89 15.10
C TYR A 167 -6.91 -4.91 16.21
N GLN A 168 -6.09 -4.93 17.26
CA GLN A 168 -6.23 -5.87 18.38
C GLN A 168 -7.45 -5.59 19.27
N GLN A 169 -8.08 -4.43 19.12
CA GLN A 169 -9.25 -4.01 19.90
C GLN A 169 -10.56 -4.26 19.15
N ILE A 170 -10.48 -4.66 17.89
CA ILE A 170 -11.64 -4.89 17.02
C ILE A 170 -11.95 -6.39 16.99
N GLU A 171 -13.13 -6.76 17.48
CA GLU A 171 -13.60 -8.16 17.46
C GLU A 171 -14.04 -8.62 16.07
N GLU A 172 -14.48 -7.69 15.22
CA GLU A 172 -14.92 -7.98 13.87
C GLU A 172 -13.76 -8.52 13.02
N THR A 173 -13.98 -9.65 12.35
CA THR A 173 -12.97 -10.23 11.45
C THR A 173 -12.95 -9.51 10.09
N MET A 174 -14.12 -9.23 9.54
CA MET A 174 -14.33 -8.51 8.28
C MET A 174 -15.76 -7.97 8.25
N ALA A 175 -15.94 -6.75 7.77
CA ALA A 175 -17.23 -6.12 7.62
C ALA A 175 -18.15 -6.95 6.71
N PRO A 176 -19.40 -7.24 7.12
CA PRO A 176 -20.31 -8.10 6.37
C PRO A 176 -20.57 -7.62 4.94
N GLU A 177 -20.66 -6.32 4.72
CA GLU A 177 -20.86 -5.73 3.40
C GLU A 177 -19.72 -6.02 2.42
N VAL A 178 -18.50 -6.23 2.90
CA VAL A 178 -17.36 -6.66 2.06
C VAL A 178 -17.61 -8.06 1.52
N LEU A 179 -18.09 -8.96 2.38
CA LEU A 179 -18.43 -10.34 1.99
C LEU A 179 -19.60 -10.36 1.00
N ASP A 180 -20.60 -9.51 1.20
CA ASP A 180 -21.74 -9.37 0.29
C ASP A 180 -21.31 -8.86 -1.09
N ILE A 181 -20.47 -7.81 -1.14
CA ILE A 181 -19.91 -7.28 -2.39
C ILE A 181 -19.17 -8.38 -3.16
N ILE A 182 -18.30 -9.14 -2.49
CA ILE A 182 -17.53 -10.21 -3.11
C ILE A 182 -18.46 -11.31 -3.63
N THR A 183 -19.41 -11.73 -2.80
CA THR A 183 -20.35 -12.80 -3.11
C THR A 183 -21.22 -12.45 -4.31
N GLU A 184 -21.78 -11.24 -4.33
CA GLU A 184 -22.58 -10.76 -5.46
C GLU A 184 -21.76 -10.64 -6.73
N TRP A 185 -20.55 -10.12 -6.63
CA TRP A 185 -19.67 -9.98 -7.80
C TRP A 185 -19.34 -11.33 -8.41
N ILE A 186 -18.98 -12.33 -7.59
CA ILE A 186 -18.68 -13.70 -8.05
C ILE A 186 -19.89 -14.35 -8.73
N LYS A 187 -21.11 -14.14 -8.20
CA LYS A 187 -22.33 -14.69 -8.82
C LYS A 187 -22.64 -14.11 -10.20
N ASN A 188 -22.07 -12.96 -10.52
CA ASN A 188 -22.29 -12.24 -11.78
C ASN A 188 -21.08 -12.32 -12.75
N LEU A 189 -20.13 -13.22 -12.48
CA LEU A 189 -19.04 -13.54 -13.40
C LEU A 189 -19.52 -14.39 -14.56
#